data_42415d86c7a849739fc3b081173f1f6f
#
_entry.id   42415d86c7a849739fc3b081173f1f6f
#
_cell.length_a   1.000
_cell.length_b   1.000
_cell.length_c   1.000
_cell.angle_alpha   90.00
_cell.angle_beta   90.00
_cell.angle_gamma   90.00
#
_symmetry.space_group_name_H-M   'P 1'
#
loop_
_entity.id
_entity.type
_entity.pdbx_description
1 polymer ?
#
loop_
_entity_poly.entity_id
_entity_poly.type
_entity_poly.pdbx_seq_one_letter_code
_entity_poly.pdbx_strand_id
1 'polypeptide(L)'
;DEHLDPTAITGQTAETSVADDDLVLLSDTSASAALRKMTVSNLVANAGGGKLLQVATDFDSGQITINSTTMTDTGLSIDFTPTASNSTLLIITSVQVYTEGNGSYYGSSRVRILHDGSTVDEDFTKLTDYQSGAFSFFDTHIGSVSASNTNQRTIKIQLNKGGNANNPTVLYNQYGGKSSLIIMEIGA
;
A
#
# COMPACT_ATOMS: atom_id res chain seq x y z
N ASP A 1 -31.96 -42.43 12.52
CA ASP A 1 -31.40 -41.44 11.58
C ASP A 1 -32.22 -40.18 11.70
N GLU A 2 -31.76 -39.20 12.49
CA GLU A 2 -32.34 -37.86 12.45
C GLU A 2 -31.96 -37.20 11.13
N HIS A 3 -32.83 -37.29 10.15
CA HIS A 3 -32.69 -36.61 8.88
C HIS A 3 -33.19 -35.18 9.04
N LEU A 4 -32.32 -34.17 8.74
CA LEU A 4 -32.80 -32.79 8.62
C LEU A 4 -33.85 -32.76 7.48
N ASP A 5 -35.06 -32.30 7.79
CA ASP A 5 -36.11 -32.08 6.79
C ASP A 5 -35.52 -31.12 5.70
N PRO A 6 -35.65 -31.44 4.40
CA PRO A 6 -35.19 -30.54 3.34
C PRO A 6 -35.75 -29.11 3.45
N THR A 7 -36.89 -28.93 4.08
CA THR A 7 -37.50 -27.62 4.34
C THR A 7 -36.87 -26.87 5.51
N ALA A 8 -36.02 -27.52 6.32
CA ALA A 8 -35.34 -26.88 7.44
C ALA A 8 -34.48 -25.66 7.01
N ILE A 9 -34.03 -25.68 5.78
CA ILE A 9 -33.28 -24.54 5.17
C ILE A 9 -34.19 -23.78 4.21
N THR A 10 -34.83 -24.46 3.26
CA THR A 10 -35.58 -23.81 2.18
C THR A 10 -36.91 -23.20 2.63
N GLY A 11 -37.43 -23.63 3.76
CA GLY A 11 -38.66 -23.07 4.37
C GLY A 11 -38.41 -21.84 5.25
N GLN A 12 -37.16 -21.40 5.44
CA GLN A 12 -36.87 -20.26 6.28
C GLN A 12 -36.94 -18.96 5.49
N THR A 13 -37.23 -17.87 6.20
CA THR A 13 -37.10 -16.51 5.61
C THR A 13 -35.64 -16.21 5.39
N ALA A 14 -35.29 -15.62 4.20
CA ALA A 14 -33.94 -15.23 3.90
C ALA A 14 -33.47 -14.14 4.86
N GLU A 15 -32.35 -14.37 5.54
CA GLU A 15 -31.66 -13.32 6.30
C GLU A 15 -30.75 -12.51 5.39
N THR A 16 -30.92 -11.19 5.40
CA THR A 16 -30.15 -10.25 4.56
C THR A 16 -29.22 -9.36 5.35
N SER A 17 -29.23 -9.44 6.69
CA SER A 17 -28.39 -8.67 7.60
C SER A 17 -27.84 -9.59 8.69
N VAL A 18 -26.73 -10.23 8.38
CA VAL A 18 -26.10 -11.23 9.26
C VAL A 18 -25.28 -10.52 10.34
N ALA A 19 -25.51 -10.87 11.62
CA ALA A 19 -24.74 -10.38 12.76
C ALA A 19 -23.52 -11.29 13.04
N ASP A 20 -22.52 -10.74 13.70
CA ASP A 20 -21.26 -11.45 14.01
C ASP A 20 -21.46 -12.66 14.93
N ASP A 21 -22.50 -12.65 15.77
CA ASP A 21 -22.86 -13.71 16.71
C ASP A 21 -23.90 -14.70 16.16
N ASP A 22 -24.42 -14.49 14.96
CA ASP A 22 -25.28 -15.47 14.27
C ASP A 22 -24.55 -16.79 14.08
N LEU A 23 -25.30 -17.88 14.07
CA LEU A 23 -24.78 -19.24 14.08
C LEU A 23 -24.98 -19.94 12.75
N VAL A 24 -23.90 -20.52 12.23
CA VAL A 24 -23.88 -21.39 11.07
C VAL A 24 -23.67 -22.84 11.53
N LEU A 25 -24.47 -23.75 11.00
CA LEU A 25 -24.31 -25.17 11.22
C LEU A 25 -23.35 -25.76 10.18
N LEU A 26 -22.38 -26.53 10.63
CA LEU A 26 -21.41 -27.21 9.76
C LEU A 26 -21.19 -28.66 10.17
N SER A 27 -20.76 -29.48 9.21
CA SER A 27 -20.27 -30.83 9.47
C SER A 27 -18.76 -30.75 9.67
N ASP A 28 -18.29 -31.10 10.86
CA ASP A 28 -16.88 -31.10 11.21
C ASP A 28 -16.21 -32.42 10.83
N THR A 29 -15.44 -32.42 9.74
CA THR A 29 -14.74 -33.62 9.23
C THR A 29 -13.64 -34.08 10.19
N SER A 30 -13.04 -33.19 10.98
CA SER A 30 -12.06 -33.55 12.02
C SER A 30 -12.65 -34.24 13.22
N ALA A 31 -13.96 -34.07 13.42
CA ALA A 31 -14.75 -34.71 14.49
C ALA A 31 -15.68 -35.79 13.94
N SER A 32 -15.23 -36.61 13.00
CA SER A 32 -16.01 -37.73 12.39
C SER A 32 -17.33 -37.25 11.76
N ALA A 33 -17.33 -36.08 11.13
CA ALA A 33 -18.49 -35.44 10.51
C ALA A 33 -19.64 -35.11 11.52
N ALA A 34 -19.32 -34.92 12.79
CA ALA A 34 -20.28 -34.44 13.78
C ALA A 34 -20.77 -33.03 13.42
N LEU A 35 -22.05 -32.79 13.66
CA LEU A 35 -22.64 -31.46 13.51
C LEU A 35 -22.09 -30.51 14.58
N ARG A 36 -21.58 -29.37 14.16
CA ARG A 36 -21.07 -28.32 15.01
C ARG A 36 -21.69 -26.99 14.62
N LYS A 37 -21.69 -26.03 15.54
CA LYS A 37 -22.09 -24.64 15.28
C LYS A 37 -20.85 -23.74 15.30
N MET A 38 -20.83 -22.76 14.45
CA MET A 38 -19.82 -21.73 14.37
C MET A 38 -20.49 -20.37 14.27
N THR A 39 -19.95 -19.33 14.89
CA THR A 39 -20.42 -17.97 14.68
C THR A 39 -20.00 -17.46 13.31
N VAL A 40 -20.75 -16.52 12.74
CA VAL A 40 -20.39 -15.86 11.49
C VAL A 40 -19.03 -15.17 11.62
N SER A 41 -18.77 -14.52 12.74
CA SER A 41 -17.46 -13.91 13.02
C SER A 41 -16.30 -14.91 12.85
N ASN A 42 -16.41 -16.12 13.44
CA ASN A 42 -15.39 -17.15 13.30
C ASN A 42 -15.28 -17.73 11.87
N LEU A 43 -16.41 -17.86 11.19
CA LEU A 43 -16.44 -18.32 9.79
C LEU A 43 -15.69 -17.33 8.89
N VAL A 44 -15.96 -16.05 9.03
CA VAL A 44 -15.32 -14.99 8.23
C VAL A 44 -13.85 -14.83 8.60
N ALA A 45 -13.50 -14.93 9.90
CA ALA A 45 -12.10 -14.85 10.35
C ALA A 45 -11.24 -15.98 9.76
N ASN A 46 -11.83 -17.17 9.55
CA ASN A 46 -11.13 -18.34 8.99
C ASN A 46 -11.30 -18.49 7.46
N ALA A 47 -12.06 -17.61 6.80
CA ALA A 47 -12.33 -17.69 5.36
C ALA A 47 -11.08 -17.41 4.49
N GLY A 48 -9.93 -17.17 5.09
CA GLY A 48 -8.60 -17.11 4.50
C GLY A 48 -8.46 -16.09 3.35
N GLY A 49 -7.50 -15.20 3.48
CA GLY A 49 -7.17 -14.17 2.50
C GLY A 49 -7.30 -12.78 3.12
N GLY A 50 -6.24 -12.03 3.10
CA GLY A 50 -6.14 -10.75 3.77
C GLY A 50 -7.34 -9.83 3.50
N LYS A 51 -8.15 -9.60 4.53
CA LYS A 51 -9.27 -8.65 4.46
C LYS A 51 -8.71 -7.24 4.36
N LEU A 52 -9.15 -6.48 3.36
CA LEU A 52 -8.86 -5.05 3.31
C LEU A 52 -9.57 -4.36 4.49
N LEU A 53 -8.82 -3.85 5.45
CA LEU A 53 -9.35 -3.21 6.65
C LEU A 53 -9.60 -1.72 6.43
N GLN A 54 -8.63 -1.03 5.81
CA GLN A 54 -8.78 0.39 5.45
C GLN A 54 -7.84 0.78 4.32
N VAL A 55 -8.12 1.93 3.69
CA VAL A 55 -7.29 2.56 2.67
C VAL A 55 -7.12 4.02 3.01
N ALA A 56 -5.91 4.53 2.89
CA ALA A 56 -5.63 5.96 2.92
C ALA A 56 -4.91 6.37 1.63
N THR A 57 -5.21 7.57 1.15
CA THR A 57 -4.61 8.12 -0.06
C THR A 57 -4.22 9.57 0.15
N ASP A 58 -3.09 9.96 -0.43
CA ASP A 58 -2.67 11.35 -0.52
C ASP A 58 -2.18 11.64 -1.94
N PHE A 59 -2.39 12.88 -2.38
CA PHE A 59 -1.99 13.37 -3.69
C PHE A 59 -1.30 14.72 -3.54
N ASP A 60 -0.14 14.86 -4.13
CA ASP A 60 0.59 16.12 -4.17
C ASP A 60 0.79 16.60 -5.60
N SER A 61 0.60 17.89 -5.82
CA SER A 61 0.87 18.59 -7.08
C SER A 61 1.84 19.76 -6.90
N GLY A 62 2.39 19.93 -5.70
CA GLY A 62 3.40 20.95 -5.42
C GLY A 62 4.71 20.65 -6.15
N GLN A 63 5.22 21.60 -6.92
CA GLN A 63 6.50 21.44 -7.60
C GLN A 63 7.66 21.71 -6.63
N ILE A 64 8.65 20.80 -6.61
CA ILE A 64 9.88 20.97 -5.83
C ILE A 64 11.09 20.76 -6.74
N THR A 65 12.09 21.62 -6.57
CA THR A 65 13.38 21.50 -7.23
C THR A 65 14.36 20.76 -6.33
N ILE A 66 14.86 19.62 -6.79
CA ILE A 66 15.79 18.77 -6.06
C ILE A 66 17.20 18.92 -6.62
N ASN A 67 18.03 19.69 -5.92
CA ASN A 67 19.44 19.93 -6.27
C ASN A 67 20.42 19.08 -5.46
N SER A 68 19.93 18.31 -4.49
CA SER A 68 20.76 17.56 -3.54
C SER A 68 20.89 16.10 -3.93
N THR A 69 22.04 15.51 -3.67
CA THR A 69 22.25 14.06 -3.64
C THR A 69 21.82 13.44 -2.32
N THR A 70 21.51 14.26 -1.31
CA THR A 70 20.86 13.82 -0.07
C THR A 70 19.35 13.74 -0.30
N MET A 71 18.71 12.72 0.26
CA MET A 71 17.27 12.57 0.18
C MET A 71 16.54 13.76 0.78
N THR A 72 15.56 14.27 0.06
CA THR A 72 14.75 15.45 0.39
C THR A 72 13.28 15.03 0.45
N ASP A 73 12.56 15.48 1.47
CA ASP A 73 11.13 15.23 1.58
C ASP A 73 10.38 15.91 0.44
N THR A 74 9.46 15.20 -0.19
CA THR A 74 8.64 15.71 -1.30
C THR A 74 7.38 16.46 -0.82
N GLY A 75 7.03 16.31 0.45
CA GLY A 75 5.74 16.77 0.99
C GLY A 75 4.65 15.69 0.95
N LEU A 76 4.79 14.70 0.08
CA LEU A 76 3.84 13.58 0.00
C LEU A 76 4.00 12.66 1.20
N SER A 77 3.02 12.66 2.10
CA SER A 77 3.06 11.87 3.34
C SER A 77 1.67 11.58 3.90
N ILE A 78 1.53 10.44 4.56
CA ILE A 78 0.32 10.03 5.26
C ILE A 78 0.68 9.64 6.70
N ASP A 79 -0.02 10.24 7.65
CA ASP A 79 -0.08 9.73 9.02
C ASP A 79 -1.17 8.66 9.10
N PHE A 80 -0.76 7.42 9.29
CA PHE A 80 -1.62 6.25 9.22
C PHE A 80 -1.69 5.54 10.58
N THR A 81 -2.90 5.23 11.03
CA THR A 81 -3.12 4.48 12.27
C THR A 81 -3.72 3.12 11.93
N PRO A 82 -2.97 2.01 12.06
CA PRO A 82 -3.48 0.67 11.81
C PRO A 82 -4.64 0.32 12.74
N THR A 83 -5.62 -0.43 12.23
CA THR A 83 -6.75 -0.95 13.00
C THR A 83 -6.45 -2.28 13.67
N ALA A 84 -5.46 -3.02 13.16
CA ALA A 84 -5.04 -4.30 13.71
C ALA A 84 -3.51 -4.39 13.87
N SER A 85 -3.06 -4.97 14.98
CA SER A 85 -1.62 -5.08 15.27
C SER A 85 -0.90 -6.17 14.49
N ASN A 86 -1.64 -7.08 13.85
CA ASN A 86 -1.11 -8.19 13.05
C ASN A 86 -1.36 -8.00 11.54
N SER A 87 -1.79 -6.80 11.14
CA SER A 87 -2.03 -6.48 9.73
C SER A 87 -0.74 -6.19 8.97
N THR A 88 -0.84 -6.21 7.65
CA THR A 88 0.22 -5.76 6.73
C THR A 88 -0.21 -4.46 6.06
N LEU A 89 0.67 -3.47 6.07
CA LEU A 89 0.50 -2.24 5.32
C LEU A 89 1.17 -2.40 3.96
N LEU A 90 0.37 -2.44 2.90
CA LEU A 90 0.84 -2.35 1.51
C LEU A 90 0.90 -0.87 1.13
N ILE A 91 2.08 -0.42 0.72
CA ILE A 91 2.35 0.97 0.39
C ILE A 91 2.65 1.05 -1.12
N ILE A 92 1.91 1.87 -1.84
CA ILE A 92 2.08 2.08 -3.27
C ILE A 92 2.24 3.58 -3.50
N THR A 93 3.29 3.98 -4.18
CA THR A 93 3.47 5.38 -4.59
C THR A 93 3.79 5.47 -6.07
N SER A 94 3.30 6.53 -6.72
CA SER A 94 3.67 6.89 -8.08
C SER A 94 4.14 8.36 -8.06
N VAL A 95 5.41 8.56 -8.34
CA VAL A 95 6.09 9.85 -8.23
C VAL A 95 6.39 10.39 -9.62
N GLN A 96 5.85 11.57 -9.94
CA GLN A 96 6.19 12.24 -11.18
C GLN A 96 7.54 12.94 -11.03
N VAL A 97 8.47 12.52 -11.87
CA VAL A 97 9.84 13.01 -11.89
C VAL A 97 10.14 13.60 -13.27
N TYR A 98 10.76 14.78 -13.28
CA TYR A 98 11.30 15.40 -14.47
C TYR A 98 12.80 15.65 -14.27
N THR A 99 13.61 15.35 -15.27
CA THR A 99 15.03 15.62 -15.26
C THR A 99 15.55 15.85 -16.68
N GLU A 100 16.69 16.50 -16.81
CA GLU A 100 17.34 16.78 -18.10
C GLU A 100 18.74 16.18 -18.12
N GLY A 101 19.14 15.66 -19.28
CA GLY A 101 20.55 15.41 -19.58
C GLY A 101 21.24 16.72 -19.95
N ASN A 102 22.52 16.88 -19.62
CA ASN A 102 23.29 18.11 -19.94
C ASN A 102 24.43 17.85 -20.89
N GLY A 103 24.40 16.77 -21.67
CA GLY A 103 25.43 16.39 -22.63
C GLY A 103 26.68 15.75 -22.01
N SER A 104 26.91 15.91 -20.71
CA SER A 104 28.04 15.31 -19.99
C SER A 104 27.60 14.33 -18.90
N TYR A 105 26.37 14.49 -18.39
CA TYR A 105 25.79 13.69 -17.34
C TYR A 105 24.35 13.33 -17.68
N TYR A 106 23.97 12.11 -17.37
CA TYR A 106 22.57 11.64 -17.52
C TYR A 106 21.71 12.16 -16.37
N GLY A 107 20.44 12.41 -16.66
CA GLY A 107 19.45 12.64 -15.63
C GLY A 107 19.24 11.37 -14.81
N SER A 108 19.18 11.51 -13.51
CA SER A 108 18.90 10.39 -12.61
C SER A 108 18.23 10.87 -11.34
N SER A 109 17.40 10.00 -10.80
CA SER A 109 16.72 10.22 -9.52
C SER A 109 16.75 8.96 -8.68
N ARG A 110 16.51 9.13 -7.39
CA ARG A 110 16.25 8.02 -6.48
C ARG A 110 15.03 8.38 -5.67
N VAL A 111 14.05 7.51 -5.69
CA VAL A 111 12.82 7.60 -4.89
C VAL A 111 12.95 6.66 -3.70
N ARG A 112 12.46 7.06 -2.54
CA ARG A 112 12.47 6.26 -1.33
C ARG A 112 11.16 6.38 -0.58
N ILE A 113 10.62 5.24 -0.14
CA ILE A 113 9.52 5.15 0.81
C ILE A 113 10.11 5.02 2.22
N LEU A 114 9.71 5.89 3.12
CA LEU A 114 10.02 5.80 4.55
C LEU A 114 8.77 5.45 5.36
N HIS A 115 8.96 4.61 6.37
CA HIS A 115 8.01 4.30 7.43
C HIS A 115 8.67 4.59 8.78
N ASP A 116 8.19 5.58 9.49
CA ASP A 116 8.77 6.07 10.76
C ASP A 116 10.30 6.31 10.68
N GLY A 117 10.76 6.86 9.56
CA GLY A 117 12.17 7.13 9.30
C GLY A 117 13.00 5.93 8.81
N SER A 118 12.44 4.73 8.78
CA SER A 118 13.11 3.53 8.25
C SER A 118 12.77 3.35 6.77
N THR A 119 13.76 2.99 5.95
CA THR A 119 13.55 2.72 4.52
C THR A 119 12.76 1.42 4.33
N VAL A 120 11.65 1.50 3.61
CA VAL A 120 10.82 0.35 3.19
C VAL A 120 11.19 -0.08 1.79
N ASP A 121 11.35 0.88 0.90
CA ASP A 121 11.77 0.68 -0.49
C ASP A 121 12.60 1.87 -0.95
N GLU A 122 13.60 1.61 -1.78
CA GLU A 122 14.45 2.64 -2.39
C GLU A 122 14.95 2.12 -3.74
N ASP A 123 14.70 2.87 -4.80
CA ASP A 123 15.21 2.52 -6.12
C ASP A 123 15.85 3.73 -6.81
N PHE A 124 16.70 3.42 -7.77
CA PHE A 124 17.49 4.36 -8.54
C PHE A 124 17.12 4.29 -10.01
N THR A 125 16.44 5.32 -10.48
CA THR A 125 16.13 5.48 -11.90
C THR A 125 17.22 6.29 -12.60
N LYS A 126 17.84 5.68 -13.57
CA LYS A 126 18.89 6.27 -14.41
C LYS A 126 18.39 6.38 -15.84
N LEU A 127 18.36 7.60 -16.34
CA LEU A 127 18.23 7.85 -17.77
C LEU A 127 19.58 7.67 -18.44
N THR A 128 19.65 6.77 -19.41
CA THR A 128 20.92 6.33 -20.03
C THR A 128 21.44 7.29 -21.11
N ASP A 129 20.75 8.39 -21.39
CA ASP A 129 21.12 9.30 -22.45
C ASP A 129 21.92 10.50 -21.92
N TYR A 130 23.12 10.67 -22.45
CA TYR A 130 23.97 11.83 -22.24
C TYR A 130 23.55 13.04 -23.11
N GLN A 131 22.53 12.88 -23.95
CA GLN A 131 22.02 13.95 -24.81
C GLN A 131 21.33 15.03 -23.98
N SER A 132 21.38 16.26 -24.44
CA SER A 132 20.60 17.36 -23.88
C SER A 132 19.11 17.12 -24.19
N GLY A 133 18.44 16.38 -23.36
CA GLY A 133 17.02 16.03 -23.49
C GLY A 133 16.31 16.12 -22.16
N ALA A 134 15.07 16.56 -22.20
CA ALA A 134 14.18 16.62 -21.05
C ALA A 134 13.30 15.38 -21.01
N PHE A 135 13.18 14.78 -19.84
CA PHE A 135 12.38 13.59 -19.63
C PHE A 135 11.46 13.79 -18.43
N SER A 136 10.19 13.44 -18.63
CA SER A 136 9.21 13.34 -17.56
C SER A 136 8.68 11.91 -17.52
N PHE A 137 8.65 11.32 -16.34
CA PHE A 137 8.17 9.95 -16.15
C PHE A 137 7.52 9.81 -14.77
N PHE A 138 6.77 8.74 -14.61
CA PHE A 138 6.25 8.30 -13.33
C PHE A 138 7.10 7.13 -12.83
N ASP A 139 7.66 7.29 -11.64
CA ASP A 139 8.39 6.25 -10.94
C ASP A 139 7.46 5.62 -9.90
N THR A 140 7.20 4.33 -10.02
CA THR A 140 6.22 3.63 -9.18
C THR A 140 6.92 2.64 -8.29
N HIS A 141 6.68 2.77 -6.99
CA HIS A 141 7.27 1.93 -5.95
C HIS A 141 6.19 1.22 -5.15
N ILE A 142 6.49 0.00 -4.74
CA ILE A 142 5.62 -0.82 -3.92
C ILE A 142 6.45 -1.39 -2.78
N GLY A 143 5.99 -1.16 -1.56
CA GLY A 143 6.60 -1.71 -0.37
C GLY A 143 5.56 -2.28 0.59
N SER A 144 6.00 -3.07 1.54
CA SER A 144 5.11 -3.57 2.59
C SER A 144 5.81 -3.62 3.94
N VAL A 145 5.06 -3.37 5.01
CA VAL A 145 5.55 -3.48 6.38
C VAL A 145 4.47 -4.10 7.26
N SER A 146 4.89 -4.84 8.30
CA SER A 146 3.97 -5.30 9.33
C SER A 146 3.54 -4.13 10.23
N ALA A 147 2.27 -4.09 10.58
CA ALA A 147 1.75 -3.11 11.51
C ALA A 147 2.34 -3.26 12.93
N SER A 148 2.52 -4.48 13.42
CA SER A 148 3.08 -4.85 14.75
C SER A 148 2.42 -4.20 15.98
N ASN A 149 1.69 -3.11 15.82
CA ASN A 149 0.85 -2.43 16.82
C ASN A 149 -0.09 -1.43 16.12
N THR A 150 -0.98 -0.78 16.86
CA THR A 150 -1.96 0.19 16.35
C THR A 150 -1.56 1.65 16.62
N ASN A 151 -0.29 1.94 16.85
CA ASN A 151 0.17 3.32 16.97
C ASN A 151 0.16 4.02 15.61
N GLN A 152 -0.07 5.34 15.62
CA GLN A 152 0.08 6.15 14.41
C GLN A 152 1.51 6.08 13.88
N ARG A 153 1.65 6.06 12.57
CA ARG A 153 2.91 5.99 11.82
C ARG A 153 2.91 7.01 10.70
N THR A 154 4.07 7.57 10.43
CA THR A 154 4.26 8.46 9.29
C THR A 154 4.92 7.69 8.15
N ILE A 155 4.21 7.59 7.02
CA ILE A 155 4.73 7.10 5.75
C ILE A 155 4.96 8.31 4.86
N LYS A 156 6.19 8.50 4.35
CA LYS A 156 6.53 9.63 3.50
C LYS A 156 7.45 9.26 2.35
N ILE A 157 7.42 10.08 1.31
CA ILE A 157 8.21 9.90 0.10
C ILE A 157 9.35 10.92 0.09
N GLN A 158 10.53 10.44 -0.21
CA GLN A 158 11.72 11.26 -0.41
C GLN A 158 12.28 11.06 -1.81
N LEU A 159 12.93 12.09 -2.31
CA LEU A 159 13.56 12.12 -3.63
C LEU A 159 14.93 12.77 -3.54
N ASN A 160 15.90 12.29 -4.34
CA ASN A 160 17.15 13.01 -4.60
C ASN A 160 17.48 13.02 -6.09
N LYS A 161 18.43 13.86 -6.47
CA LYS A 161 19.10 13.72 -7.76
C LYS A 161 20.15 12.61 -7.62
N GLY A 162 20.05 11.56 -8.40
CA GLY A 162 20.88 10.36 -8.22
C GLY A 162 22.38 10.63 -8.12
N GLY A 163 23.03 9.79 -7.38
CA GLY A 163 24.43 9.48 -7.07
C GLY A 163 25.59 10.42 -7.34
N ASN A 164 25.51 11.42 -8.24
CA ASN A 164 26.61 12.31 -8.58
C ASN A 164 26.19 13.77 -8.43
N ALA A 165 27.03 14.58 -7.73
CA ALA A 165 26.78 16.00 -7.55
C ALA A 165 26.67 16.79 -8.87
N ASN A 166 27.27 16.29 -9.94
CA ASN A 166 27.24 16.90 -11.28
C ASN A 166 26.01 16.49 -12.10
N ASN A 167 25.20 15.54 -11.61
CA ASN A 167 23.95 15.17 -12.30
C ASN A 167 23.00 16.37 -12.36
N PRO A 168 22.20 16.47 -13.43
CA PRO A 168 21.19 17.52 -13.57
C PRO A 168 20.22 17.55 -12.40
N THR A 169 19.63 18.71 -12.19
CA THR A 169 18.53 18.91 -11.25
C THR A 169 17.35 18.01 -11.58
N VAL A 170 16.69 17.52 -10.56
CA VAL A 170 15.43 16.78 -10.65
C VAL A 170 14.29 17.68 -10.18
N LEU A 171 13.20 17.69 -10.91
CA LEU A 171 11.98 18.39 -10.54
C LEU A 171 10.89 17.38 -10.23
N TYR A 172 10.30 17.53 -9.07
CA TYR A 172 9.15 16.77 -8.63
C TYR A 172 7.88 17.52 -9.04
N ASN A 173 6.89 16.81 -9.58
CA ASN A 173 5.61 17.37 -10.04
C ASN A 173 5.73 18.55 -11.04
N GLN A 174 6.67 18.45 -11.99
CA GLN A 174 6.83 19.47 -13.02
C GLN A 174 5.62 19.52 -13.96
N TYR A 175 5.30 20.71 -14.46
CA TYR A 175 4.22 20.96 -15.44
C TYR A 175 2.82 20.50 -14.99
N GLY A 176 2.51 20.63 -13.69
CA GLY A 176 1.23 20.23 -13.14
C GLY A 176 1.07 18.71 -12.98
N GLY A 177 2.16 17.99 -12.97
CA GLY A 177 2.18 16.57 -12.61
C GLY A 177 1.64 16.36 -11.20
N LYS A 178 1.13 15.15 -10.96
CA LYS A 178 0.63 14.75 -9.64
C LYS A 178 1.29 13.45 -9.22
N SER A 179 1.83 13.43 -8.02
CA SER A 179 2.28 12.22 -7.36
C SER A 179 1.21 11.70 -6.40
N SER A 180 1.22 10.42 -6.14
CA SER A 180 0.25 9.76 -5.27
C SER A 180 0.91 8.81 -4.29
N LEU A 181 0.31 8.69 -3.13
CA LEU A 181 0.65 7.70 -2.10
C LEU A 181 -0.63 7.00 -1.67
N ILE A 182 -0.61 5.68 -1.67
CA ILE A 182 -1.73 4.83 -1.27
C ILE A 182 -1.21 3.86 -0.21
N ILE A 183 -1.94 3.74 0.88
CA ILE A 183 -1.68 2.75 1.93
C ILE A 183 -2.93 1.89 2.07
N MET A 184 -2.75 0.58 1.98
CA MET A 184 -3.80 -0.41 2.21
C MET A 184 -3.43 -1.25 3.43
N GLU A 185 -4.30 -1.29 4.42
CA GLU A 185 -4.16 -2.21 5.55
C GLU A 185 -4.85 -3.52 5.22
N ILE A 186 -4.09 -4.59 5.24
CA ILE A 186 -4.54 -5.95 4.93
C ILE A 186 -4.48 -6.76 6.23
N GLY A 187 -5.64 -7.21 6.71
CA GLY A 187 -5.74 -8.09 7.88
C GLY A 187 -5.10 -9.45 7.63
N ALA A 188 -4.57 -10.05 8.68
CA ALA A 188 -4.05 -11.42 8.65
C ALA A 188 -5.17 -12.45 8.59
#